data_a7bc4d58001029530eae5b6223d700e6
#
_entry.id   a7bc4d58001029530eae5b6223d700e6
#
_cell.length_a   1.000
_cell.length_b   1.000
_cell.length_c   1.000
_cell.angle_alpha   90.00
_cell.angle_beta   90.00
_cell.angle_gamma   90.00
#
_symmetry.space_group_name_H-M   'P 1'
#
loop_
_entity.id
_entity.type
_entity.pdbx_description
1 polymer ?
#
loop_
_entity_poly.entity_id
_entity_poly.type
_entity_poly.pdbx_seq_one_letter_code
_entity_poly.pdbx_strand_id
1 'polypeptide(L)'
;FFPKQWRGVVMISLYFAGILCGILYALILKKTKYKGEPVPFVMELPNYRLPSAKSVGQLIWEKAKDFIQKAFTIIFAATLIVWFLQNFDAGLNLVTSTDQSLLAKIGSIVAPLFAPLGFGDWRVSTALITGFMAKESVVSTLTVLLGGNTALLQTLFTPFTAYVFLIFTLLYTPCVAAIATVRREMGTVRAAAGIVAVQCATAWIVAFAVHGVGMMLGL
;
A
#
# COMPACT_ATOMS: atom_id res chain seq x y z
N PHE A 1 7.09 10.69 15.69
CA PHE A 1 7.13 9.54 16.60
C PHE A 1 8.56 9.22 17.07
N PHE A 2 9.53 9.23 16.15
CA PHE A 2 10.89 8.79 16.49
C PHE A 2 11.83 9.96 16.75
N PRO A 3 12.69 9.89 17.79
CA PRO A 3 13.76 10.86 18.01
C PRO A 3 14.65 10.99 16.77
N LYS A 4 15.22 12.17 16.53
CA LYS A 4 16.01 12.48 15.32
C LYS A 4 17.11 11.44 15.05
N GLN A 5 17.78 10.96 16.09
CA GLN A 5 18.86 9.97 16.01
C GLN A 5 18.40 8.58 15.54
N TRP A 6 17.15 8.19 15.79
CA TRP A 6 16.62 6.87 15.42
C TRP A 6 15.90 6.85 14.06
N ARG A 7 15.57 8.00 13.48
CA ARG A 7 14.82 8.06 12.22
C ARG A 7 15.51 7.33 11.07
N GLY A 8 16.84 7.47 10.96
CA GLY A 8 17.61 6.75 9.94
C GLY A 8 17.58 5.24 10.13
N VAL A 9 17.74 4.78 11.38
CA VAL A 9 17.71 3.34 11.70
C VAL A 9 16.34 2.74 11.39
N VAL A 10 15.24 3.43 11.76
CA VAL A 10 13.87 3.01 11.44
C VAL A 10 13.66 2.92 9.93
N MET A 11 14.10 3.94 9.17
CA MET A 11 13.99 3.91 7.70
C MET A 11 14.74 2.73 7.08
N ILE A 12 15.98 2.50 7.52
CA ILE A 12 16.81 1.39 7.05
C ILE A 12 16.17 0.05 7.41
N SER A 13 15.69 -0.11 8.64
CA SER A 13 15.05 -1.35 9.10
C SER A 13 13.79 -1.68 8.28
N LEU A 14 12.96 -0.68 7.98
CA LEU A 14 11.79 -0.85 7.11
C LEU A 14 12.18 -1.27 5.69
N TYR A 15 13.23 -0.67 5.13
CA TYR A 15 13.73 -1.03 3.81
C TYR A 15 14.22 -2.50 3.76
N PHE A 16 15.02 -2.90 4.74
CA PHE A 16 15.47 -4.29 4.85
C PHE A 16 14.32 -5.27 5.10
N ALA A 17 13.35 -4.91 5.94
CA ALA A 17 12.16 -5.72 6.16
C ALA A 17 11.38 -5.98 4.86
N GLY A 18 11.21 -4.93 4.02
CA GLY A 18 10.57 -5.06 2.71
C GLY A 18 11.32 -6.02 1.77
N ILE A 19 12.66 -5.89 1.68
CA ILE A 19 13.50 -6.77 0.86
C ILE A 19 13.41 -8.22 1.36
N LEU A 20 13.55 -8.43 2.67
CA LEU A 20 13.50 -9.76 3.28
C LEU A 20 12.16 -10.45 3.01
N CYS A 21 11.05 -9.74 3.25
CA CYS A 21 9.71 -10.24 2.95
C CYS A 21 9.56 -10.60 1.46
N GLY A 22 10.06 -9.76 0.56
CA GLY A 22 10.04 -10.02 -0.88
C GLY A 22 10.80 -11.29 -1.27
N ILE A 23 12.01 -11.48 -0.73
CA ILE A 23 12.82 -12.68 -0.97
C ILE A 23 12.12 -13.93 -0.42
N LEU A 24 11.64 -13.89 0.83
CA LEU A 24 10.94 -15.01 1.44
C LEU A 24 9.68 -15.38 0.64
N TYR A 25 8.91 -14.41 0.22
CA TYR A 25 7.72 -14.61 -0.59
C TYR A 25 8.06 -15.26 -1.94
N ALA A 26 9.09 -14.77 -2.62
CA ALA A 26 9.57 -15.35 -3.89
C ALA A 26 10.03 -16.81 -3.71
N LEU A 27 10.74 -17.12 -2.64
CA LEU A 27 11.17 -18.47 -2.33
C LEU A 27 9.99 -19.42 -2.05
N ILE A 28 8.97 -18.95 -1.33
CA ILE A 28 7.75 -19.71 -1.07
C ILE A 28 7.02 -20.00 -2.38
N LEU A 29 6.85 -18.99 -3.24
CA LEU A 29 6.20 -19.15 -4.54
C LEU A 29 6.96 -20.11 -5.46
N LYS A 30 8.30 -20.03 -5.49
CA LYS A 30 9.15 -20.97 -6.26
C LYS A 30 8.95 -22.40 -5.82
N LYS A 31 8.82 -22.65 -4.50
CA LYS A 31 8.64 -24.00 -3.95
C LYS A 31 7.21 -24.54 -4.06
N THR A 32 6.22 -23.66 -4.18
CA THR A 32 4.79 -24.03 -4.17
C THR A 32 4.15 -23.99 -5.55
N LYS A 33 3.91 -22.79 -6.07
CA LYS A 33 3.09 -22.57 -7.26
C LYS A 33 3.89 -22.60 -8.56
N TYR A 34 5.14 -22.17 -8.54
CA TYR A 34 6.01 -22.05 -9.71
C TYR A 34 7.20 -23.02 -9.64
N LYS A 35 6.89 -24.31 -9.47
CA LYS A 35 7.86 -25.41 -9.61
C LYS A 35 8.11 -25.64 -11.11
N GLY A 36 8.85 -24.74 -11.76
CA GLY A 36 9.25 -24.91 -13.15
C GLY A 36 10.65 -25.50 -13.27
N GLU A 37 10.89 -26.30 -14.29
CA GLU A 37 12.26 -26.65 -14.68
C GLU A 37 12.93 -25.39 -15.23
N PRO A 38 14.25 -25.19 -14.97
CA PRO A 38 14.97 -24.09 -15.58
C PRO A 38 14.93 -24.27 -17.09
N VAL A 39 14.28 -23.35 -17.78
CA VAL A 39 14.30 -23.33 -19.25
C VAL A 39 15.76 -23.21 -19.69
N PRO A 40 16.29 -24.12 -20.54
CA PRO A 40 17.65 -23.98 -21.03
C PRO A 40 17.77 -22.63 -21.73
N PHE A 41 18.63 -21.78 -21.17
CA PHE A 41 18.81 -20.43 -21.66
C PHE A 41 19.74 -20.48 -22.88
N VAL A 42 19.18 -20.60 -24.06
CA VAL A 42 19.90 -20.45 -25.31
C VAL A 42 19.90 -18.97 -25.67
N MET A 43 20.98 -18.27 -25.38
CA MET A 43 21.18 -16.87 -25.78
C MET A 43 21.97 -16.84 -27.07
N GLU A 44 21.29 -16.58 -28.18
CA GLU A 44 21.98 -15.96 -29.31
C GLU A 44 22.31 -14.51 -28.89
N LEU A 45 23.59 -14.19 -28.79
CA LEU A 45 24.03 -12.83 -28.45
C LEU A 45 23.58 -11.89 -29.56
N PRO A 46 22.59 -11.01 -29.31
CA PRO A 46 22.21 -10.02 -30.31
C PRO A 46 23.40 -9.09 -30.57
N ASN A 47 23.61 -8.72 -31.84
CA ASN A 47 24.61 -7.72 -32.21
C ASN A 47 24.36 -6.43 -31.42
N TYR A 48 25.28 -6.08 -30.51
CA TYR A 48 25.20 -4.85 -29.74
C TYR A 48 25.32 -3.65 -30.69
N ARG A 49 24.19 -2.93 -30.86
CA ARG A 49 24.16 -1.64 -31.55
C ARG A 49 23.86 -0.56 -30.55
N LEU A 50 24.52 0.56 -30.65
CA LEU A 50 24.18 1.74 -29.87
C LEU A 50 22.76 2.16 -30.20
N PRO A 51 21.86 2.32 -29.20
CA PRO A 51 20.48 2.72 -29.44
C PRO A 51 20.46 4.13 -30.06
N SER A 52 19.63 4.31 -31.12
CA SER A 52 19.48 5.63 -31.70
C SER A 52 18.70 6.55 -30.76
N ALA A 53 19.14 7.78 -30.60
CA ALA A 53 18.46 8.77 -29.74
C ALA A 53 16.97 8.97 -30.12
N LYS A 54 16.65 8.88 -31.41
CA LYS A 54 15.29 8.99 -31.93
C LYS A 54 14.42 7.82 -31.44
N SER A 55 14.90 6.58 -31.57
CA SER A 55 14.16 5.40 -31.12
C SER A 55 13.96 5.36 -29.61
N VAL A 56 14.99 5.76 -28.85
CA VAL A 56 14.92 5.90 -27.39
C VAL A 56 13.88 6.97 -27.01
N GLY A 57 13.93 8.15 -27.64
CA GLY A 57 12.97 9.23 -27.39
C GLY A 57 11.53 8.83 -27.71
N GLN A 58 11.30 8.14 -28.82
CA GLN A 58 9.97 7.63 -29.18
C GLN A 58 9.45 6.62 -28.15
N LEU A 59 10.28 5.64 -27.76
CA LEU A 59 9.91 4.62 -26.79
C LEU A 59 9.59 5.22 -25.42
N ILE A 60 10.42 6.17 -24.96
CA ILE A 60 10.17 6.88 -23.70
C ILE A 60 8.84 7.65 -23.79
N TRP A 61 8.59 8.37 -24.88
CA TRP A 61 7.35 9.12 -25.06
C TRP A 61 6.11 8.23 -25.09
N GLU A 62 6.14 7.12 -25.81
CA GLU A 62 5.04 6.16 -25.84
C GLU A 62 4.73 5.59 -24.48
N LYS A 63 5.77 5.16 -23.75
CA LYS A 63 5.62 4.64 -22.37
C LYS A 63 5.11 5.70 -21.39
N ALA A 64 5.65 6.91 -21.47
CA ALA A 64 5.22 8.03 -20.65
C ALA A 64 3.77 8.44 -20.94
N LYS A 65 3.39 8.55 -22.21
CA LYS A 65 2.03 8.87 -22.64
C LYS A 65 1.02 7.81 -22.15
N ASP A 66 1.31 6.55 -22.36
CA ASP A 66 0.49 5.43 -21.92
C ASP A 66 0.31 5.43 -20.39
N PHE A 67 1.40 5.69 -19.66
CA PHE A 67 1.36 5.78 -18.19
C PHE A 67 0.49 6.96 -17.74
N ILE A 68 0.72 8.15 -18.28
CA ILE A 68 -0.03 9.36 -17.92
C ILE A 68 -1.53 9.18 -18.19
N GLN A 69 -1.91 8.68 -19.37
CA GLN A 69 -3.31 8.48 -19.72
C GLN A 69 -4.01 7.49 -18.78
N LYS A 70 -3.38 6.36 -18.49
CA LYS A 70 -3.95 5.32 -17.62
C LYS A 70 -3.98 5.77 -16.16
N ALA A 71 -2.86 6.31 -15.67
CA ALA A 71 -2.77 6.79 -14.29
C ALA A 71 -3.77 7.93 -14.04
N PHE A 72 -3.85 8.92 -14.94
CA PHE A 72 -4.78 10.03 -14.80
C PHE A 72 -6.24 9.55 -14.72
N THR A 73 -6.68 8.68 -15.64
CA THR A 73 -8.08 8.20 -15.65
C THR A 73 -8.41 7.41 -14.39
N ILE A 74 -7.54 6.49 -14.00
CA ILE A 74 -7.78 5.62 -12.83
C ILE A 74 -7.72 6.43 -11.53
N ILE A 75 -6.71 7.29 -11.37
CA ILE A 75 -6.56 8.12 -10.17
C ILE A 75 -7.72 9.11 -10.08
N PHE A 76 -8.11 9.74 -11.19
CA PHE A 76 -9.23 10.69 -11.20
C PHE A 76 -10.55 10.02 -10.78
N ALA A 77 -10.90 8.89 -11.41
CA ALA A 77 -12.11 8.14 -11.05
C ALA A 77 -12.09 7.71 -9.58
N ALA A 78 -10.96 7.23 -9.12
CA ALA A 78 -10.75 6.79 -7.76
C ALA A 78 -10.86 7.95 -6.75
N THR A 79 -10.25 9.10 -7.05
CA THR A 79 -10.36 10.30 -6.22
C THR A 79 -11.80 10.80 -6.12
N LEU A 80 -12.55 10.73 -7.22
CA LEU A 80 -13.97 11.10 -7.23
C LEU A 80 -14.81 10.21 -6.31
N ILE A 81 -14.54 8.90 -6.33
CA ILE A 81 -15.21 7.94 -5.42
C ILE A 81 -14.88 8.25 -3.95
N VAL A 82 -13.60 8.46 -3.64
CA VAL A 82 -13.20 8.78 -2.25
C VAL A 82 -13.78 10.12 -1.82
N TRP A 83 -13.75 11.12 -2.69
CA TRP A 83 -14.37 12.40 -2.41
C TRP A 83 -15.86 12.26 -2.08
N PHE A 84 -16.59 11.47 -2.85
CA PHE A 84 -18.01 11.16 -2.57
C PHE A 84 -18.18 10.49 -1.21
N LEU A 85 -17.40 9.44 -0.92
CA LEU A 85 -17.46 8.72 0.34
C LEU A 85 -17.09 9.57 1.56
N GLN A 86 -16.25 10.60 1.38
CA GLN A 86 -15.84 11.52 2.45
C GLN A 86 -16.87 12.61 2.73
N ASN A 87 -17.65 13.01 1.72
CA ASN A 87 -18.53 14.18 1.84
C ASN A 87 -20.01 13.81 2.03
N PHE A 88 -20.38 12.54 1.84
CA PHE A 88 -21.77 12.11 1.98
C PHE A 88 -21.96 11.10 3.12
N ASP A 89 -23.14 11.17 3.76
CA ASP A 89 -23.60 10.16 4.72
C ASP A 89 -24.39 9.03 4.03
N ALA A 90 -24.92 8.07 4.81
CA ALA A 90 -25.74 6.99 4.28
C ALA A 90 -27.10 7.47 3.74
N GLY A 91 -27.52 8.66 4.07
CA GLY A 91 -28.74 9.32 3.55
C GLY A 91 -28.47 10.18 2.31
N LEU A 92 -27.24 10.17 1.76
CA LEU A 92 -26.79 11.04 0.67
C LEU A 92 -26.87 12.54 0.99
N ASN A 93 -26.82 12.92 2.26
CA ASN A 93 -26.70 14.32 2.68
C ASN A 93 -25.22 14.68 2.79
N LEU A 94 -24.90 15.94 2.48
CA LEU A 94 -23.55 16.49 2.70
C LEU A 94 -23.25 16.52 4.21
N VAL A 95 -22.15 15.91 4.61
CA VAL A 95 -21.71 15.89 6.01
C VAL A 95 -20.90 17.14 6.34
N THR A 96 -21.13 17.68 7.53
CA THR A 96 -20.36 18.82 8.06
C THR A 96 -19.13 18.34 8.86
N SER A 97 -19.14 17.11 9.31
CA SER A 97 -18.05 16.50 10.08
C SER A 97 -17.67 15.13 9.48
N THR A 98 -16.38 14.87 9.37
CA THR A 98 -15.82 13.70 8.65
C THR A 98 -16.18 12.37 9.30
N ASP A 99 -16.46 12.35 10.61
CA ASP A 99 -16.87 11.17 11.38
C ASP A 99 -18.25 10.63 10.97
N GLN A 100 -19.11 11.46 10.38
CA GLN A 100 -20.44 11.05 9.89
C GLN A 100 -20.42 10.53 8.45
N SER A 101 -19.27 10.63 7.77
CA SER A 101 -19.13 10.24 6.36
C SER A 101 -19.30 8.73 6.15
N LEU A 102 -19.68 8.34 4.94
CA LEU A 102 -19.71 6.93 4.52
C LEU A 102 -18.33 6.28 4.70
N LEU A 103 -17.27 7.01 4.40
CA LEU A 103 -15.91 6.51 4.53
C LEU A 103 -15.54 6.23 5.99
N ALA A 104 -15.94 7.08 6.94
CA ALA A 104 -15.74 6.85 8.37
C ALA A 104 -16.51 5.62 8.87
N LYS A 105 -17.75 5.42 8.40
CA LYS A 105 -18.52 4.21 8.71
C LYS A 105 -17.85 2.94 8.21
N ILE A 106 -17.35 2.94 6.97
CA ILE A 106 -16.58 1.82 6.41
C ILE A 106 -15.31 1.61 7.25
N GLY A 107 -14.59 2.68 7.59
CA GLY A 107 -13.42 2.64 8.46
C GLY A 107 -13.72 2.00 9.82
N SER A 108 -14.86 2.34 10.43
CA SER A 108 -15.29 1.78 11.73
C SER A 108 -15.61 0.27 11.65
N ILE A 109 -16.17 -0.19 10.54
CA ILE A 109 -16.42 -1.62 10.31
C ILE A 109 -15.12 -2.41 10.15
N VAL A 110 -14.10 -1.79 9.51
CA VAL A 110 -12.82 -2.43 9.25
C VAL A 110 -11.86 -2.31 10.44
N ALA A 111 -12.03 -1.31 11.31
CA ALA A 111 -11.15 -1.03 12.45
C ALA A 111 -10.88 -2.25 13.36
N PRO A 112 -11.86 -3.10 13.70
CA PRO A 112 -11.61 -4.29 14.53
C PRO A 112 -10.59 -5.25 13.95
N LEU A 113 -10.43 -5.30 12.62
CA LEU A 113 -9.42 -6.14 11.96
C LEU A 113 -7.99 -5.70 12.29
N PHE A 114 -7.78 -4.43 12.62
CA PHE A 114 -6.50 -3.86 12.96
C PHE A 114 -6.24 -3.74 14.48
N ALA A 115 -7.26 -4.04 15.31
CA ALA A 115 -7.10 -4.05 16.76
C ALA A 115 -5.96 -4.98 17.25
N PRO A 116 -5.80 -6.22 16.71
CA PRO A 116 -4.69 -7.11 17.10
C PRO A 116 -3.29 -6.57 16.71
N LEU A 117 -3.22 -5.55 15.85
CA LEU A 117 -1.98 -4.92 15.41
C LEU A 117 -1.63 -3.67 16.26
N GLY A 118 -2.50 -3.33 17.22
CA GLY A 118 -2.31 -2.17 18.10
C GLY A 118 -2.78 -0.83 17.53
N PHE A 119 -3.51 -0.81 16.40
CA PHE A 119 -4.05 0.42 15.79
C PHE A 119 -5.49 0.26 15.25
N GLY A 120 -6.37 -0.28 16.07
CA GLY A 120 -7.79 -0.50 15.75
C GLY A 120 -8.67 0.76 15.80
N ASP A 121 -8.15 1.94 15.45
CA ASP A 121 -8.93 3.19 15.36
C ASP A 121 -9.55 3.36 13.96
N TRP A 122 -10.79 3.87 13.92
CA TRP A 122 -11.51 4.10 12.68
C TRP A 122 -10.80 5.10 11.75
N ARG A 123 -10.10 6.09 12.31
CA ARG A 123 -9.34 7.10 11.52
C ARG A 123 -8.17 6.44 10.80
N VAL A 124 -7.48 5.53 11.48
CA VAL A 124 -6.38 4.76 10.91
C VAL A 124 -6.89 3.85 9.80
N SER A 125 -7.99 3.16 10.02
CA SER A 125 -8.64 2.30 9.02
C SER A 125 -9.10 3.11 7.81
N THR A 126 -9.72 4.27 8.03
CA THR A 126 -10.11 5.22 6.97
C THR A 126 -8.90 5.66 6.15
N ALA A 127 -7.79 6.01 6.81
CA ALA A 127 -6.56 6.39 6.13
C ALA A 127 -5.95 5.24 5.33
N LEU A 128 -6.01 4.00 5.81
CA LEU A 128 -5.55 2.84 5.05
C LEU A 128 -6.43 2.57 3.81
N ILE A 129 -7.75 2.79 3.91
CA ILE A 129 -8.65 2.68 2.77
C ILE A 129 -8.34 3.75 1.71
N THR A 130 -8.10 5.00 2.11
CA THR A 130 -7.66 6.04 1.17
C THR A 130 -6.27 5.76 0.62
N GLY A 131 -5.39 5.21 1.41
CA GLY A 131 -4.04 4.76 1.00
C GLY A 131 -4.05 3.65 -0.05
N PHE A 132 -5.15 2.92 -0.20
CA PHE A 132 -5.36 2.00 -1.31
C PHE A 132 -5.38 2.73 -2.67
N MET A 133 -5.81 3.98 -2.69
CA MET A 133 -5.77 4.80 -3.90
C MET A 133 -4.33 5.25 -4.21
N ALA A 134 -3.70 5.85 -3.20
CA ALA A 134 -2.31 6.30 -3.26
C ALA A 134 -1.71 6.21 -1.84
N LYS A 135 -0.64 5.46 -1.66
CA LYS A 135 -0.05 5.21 -0.32
C LYS A 135 0.36 6.50 0.41
N GLU A 136 0.78 7.50 -0.33
CA GLU A 136 1.10 8.82 0.19
C GLU A 136 -0.11 9.55 0.82
N SER A 137 -1.32 9.19 0.44
CA SER A 137 -2.56 9.77 1.00
C SER A 137 -2.82 9.32 2.44
N VAL A 138 -2.22 8.24 2.93
CA VAL A 138 -2.41 7.73 4.29
C VAL A 138 -2.09 8.81 5.32
N VAL A 139 -0.91 9.44 5.20
CA VAL A 139 -0.46 10.48 6.15
C VAL A 139 -1.31 11.73 6.04
N SER A 140 -1.62 12.17 4.82
CA SER A 140 -2.45 13.36 4.62
C SER A 140 -3.88 13.16 5.11
N THR A 141 -4.48 11.99 4.88
CA THR A 141 -5.80 11.65 5.43
C THR A 141 -5.80 11.63 6.95
N LEU A 142 -4.81 10.99 7.58
CA LEU A 142 -4.68 11.02 9.04
C LEU A 142 -4.57 12.46 9.56
N THR A 143 -3.78 13.29 8.91
CA THR A 143 -3.63 14.70 9.30
C THR A 143 -4.96 15.46 9.19
N VAL A 144 -5.72 15.26 8.13
CA VAL A 144 -7.04 15.86 7.95
C VAL A 144 -8.03 15.38 9.01
N LEU A 145 -8.09 14.06 9.28
CA LEU A 145 -8.96 13.45 10.29
C LEU A 145 -8.62 13.91 11.73
N LEU A 146 -7.42 14.40 11.95
CA LEU A 146 -6.95 14.97 13.22
C LEU A 146 -7.05 16.51 13.25
N GLY A 147 -7.80 17.11 12.33
CA GLY A 147 -8.00 18.57 12.28
C GLY A 147 -6.73 19.36 11.98
N GLY A 148 -5.77 18.77 11.24
CA GLY A 148 -4.50 19.40 10.92
C GLY A 148 -3.45 19.35 12.05
N ASN A 149 -3.80 18.84 13.22
CA ASN A 149 -2.89 18.76 14.37
C ASN A 149 -2.14 17.41 14.40
N THR A 150 -0.93 17.40 13.85
CA THR A 150 -0.06 16.21 13.82
C THR A 150 0.38 15.73 15.19
N ALA A 151 0.32 16.57 16.25
CA ALA A 151 0.63 16.14 17.60
C ALA A 151 -0.38 15.10 18.12
N LEU A 152 -1.63 15.15 17.63
CA LEU A 152 -2.65 14.15 17.96
C LEU A 152 -2.36 12.75 17.38
N LEU A 153 -1.42 12.62 16.47
CA LEU A 153 -0.96 11.29 16.04
C LEU A 153 -0.38 10.48 17.21
N GLN A 154 0.19 11.15 18.21
CA GLN A 154 0.72 10.48 19.40
C GLN A 154 -0.38 9.92 20.33
N THR A 155 -1.63 10.34 20.15
CA THR A 155 -2.78 9.75 20.87
C THR A 155 -3.27 8.47 20.21
N LEU A 156 -3.02 8.31 18.91
CA LEU A 156 -3.41 7.13 18.14
C LEU A 156 -2.34 6.03 18.14
N PHE A 157 -1.07 6.43 18.25
CA PHE A 157 0.06 5.52 18.13
C PHE A 157 1.08 5.74 19.24
N THR A 158 1.55 4.68 19.86
CA THR A 158 2.83 4.66 20.53
C THR A 158 3.97 4.62 19.51
N PRO A 159 5.23 4.90 19.85
CA PRO A 159 6.35 4.73 18.92
C PRO A 159 6.43 3.33 18.33
N PHE A 160 6.10 2.30 19.12
CA PHE A 160 6.13 0.92 18.67
C PHE A 160 4.95 0.59 17.73
N THR A 161 3.71 0.95 18.09
CA THR A 161 2.56 0.71 17.20
C THR A 161 2.63 1.55 15.91
N ALA A 162 3.28 2.72 15.95
CA ALA A 162 3.61 3.47 14.74
C ALA A 162 4.58 2.69 13.83
N TYR A 163 5.57 2.01 14.40
CA TYR A 163 6.48 1.16 13.63
C TYR A 163 5.74 -0.03 12.99
N VAL A 164 4.87 -0.70 13.74
CA VAL A 164 4.01 -1.79 13.21
C VAL A 164 3.12 -1.29 12.08
N PHE A 165 2.53 -0.10 12.24
CA PHE A 165 1.72 0.55 11.20
C PHE A 165 2.53 0.86 9.95
N LEU A 166 3.78 1.32 10.08
CA LEU A 166 4.68 1.55 8.96
C LEU A 166 5.03 0.26 8.22
N ILE A 167 5.29 -0.84 8.94
CA ILE A 167 5.51 -2.17 8.33
C ILE A 167 4.27 -2.61 7.56
N PHE A 168 3.08 -2.50 8.16
CA PHE A 168 1.84 -2.84 7.47
C PHE A 168 1.67 -2.00 6.21
N THR A 169 1.83 -0.68 6.30
CA THR A 169 1.69 0.26 5.18
C THR A 169 2.74 0.02 4.09
N LEU A 170 3.92 -0.46 4.44
CA LEU A 170 4.95 -0.84 3.48
C LEU A 170 4.54 -2.07 2.67
N LEU A 171 4.03 -3.10 3.34
CA LEU A 171 3.81 -4.43 2.77
C LEU A 171 2.43 -4.62 2.15
N TYR A 172 1.41 -3.86 2.61
CA TYR A 172 0.06 -4.05 2.09
C TYR A 172 -0.04 -3.64 0.61
N THR A 173 -1.18 -3.90 0.02
CA THR A 173 -1.44 -3.82 -1.43
C THR A 173 -0.88 -2.57 -2.10
N PRO A 174 -0.42 -2.65 -3.36
CA PRO A 174 -0.05 -1.48 -4.15
C PRO A 174 -1.28 -0.62 -4.46
N CYS A 175 -1.05 0.61 -4.93
CA CYS A 175 -2.12 1.52 -5.30
C CYS A 175 -2.99 0.97 -6.45
N VAL A 176 -4.20 1.51 -6.59
CA VAL A 176 -5.18 1.09 -7.62
C VAL A 176 -4.59 1.10 -9.03
N ALA A 177 -3.73 2.08 -9.36
CA ALA A 177 -3.06 2.15 -10.65
C ALA A 177 -2.14 0.93 -10.90
N ALA A 178 -1.40 0.49 -9.87
CA ALA A 178 -0.57 -0.71 -9.97
C ALA A 178 -1.42 -1.99 -10.07
N ILE A 179 -2.53 -2.08 -9.34
CA ILE A 179 -3.47 -3.21 -9.45
C ILE A 179 -4.08 -3.31 -10.85
N ALA A 180 -4.42 -2.17 -11.46
CA ALA A 180 -4.90 -2.15 -12.83
C ALA A 180 -3.86 -2.70 -13.82
N THR A 181 -2.58 -2.43 -13.60
CA THR A 181 -1.47 -2.99 -14.38
C THR A 181 -1.35 -4.50 -14.13
N VAL A 182 -1.35 -4.94 -12.87
CA VAL A 182 -1.33 -6.36 -12.50
C VAL A 182 -2.50 -7.12 -13.15
N ARG A 183 -3.71 -6.55 -13.13
CA ARG A 183 -4.88 -7.13 -13.78
C ARG A 183 -4.63 -7.35 -15.28
N ARG A 184 -4.01 -6.38 -15.94
CA ARG A 184 -3.72 -6.47 -17.38
C ARG A 184 -2.69 -7.57 -17.68
N GLU A 185 -1.64 -7.67 -16.88
CA GLU A 185 -0.60 -8.70 -17.03
C GLU A 185 -1.14 -10.11 -16.70
N MET A 186 -2.00 -10.22 -15.69
CA MET A 186 -2.58 -11.51 -15.28
C MET A 186 -3.77 -11.94 -16.13
N GLY A 187 -4.31 -11.09 -16.99
CA GLY A 187 -5.44 -11.37 -17.89
C GLY A 187 -6.80 -11.52 -17.23
N THR A 188 -6.87 -11.71 -15.90
CA THR A 188 -8.14 -11.90 -15.18
C THR A 188 -8.25 -11.08 -13.91
N VAL A 189 -9.47 -10.61 -13.61
CA VAL A 189 -9.78 -9.89 -12.37
C VAL A 189 -9.58 -10.77 -11.14
N ARG A 190 -9.92 -12.07 -11.24
CA ARG A 190 -9.79 -13.02 -10.13
C ARG A 190 -8.33 -13.21 -9.72
N ALA A 191 -7.42 -13.33 -10.69
CA ALA A 191 -6.00 -13.44 -10.40
C ALA A 191 -5.44 -12.17 -9.74
N ALA A 192 -5.80 -10.98 -10.24
CA ALA A 192 -5.41 -9.72 -9.63
C ALA A 192 -5.95 -9.56 -8.21
N ALA A 193 -7.23 -9.87 -7.98
CA ALA A 193 -7.83 -9.86 -6.65
C ALA A 193 -7.15 -10.86 -5.70
N GLY A 194 -6.79 -12.04 -6.20
CA GLY A 194 -6.01 -13.04 -5.44
C GLY A 194 -4.65 -12.50 -5.00
N ILE A 195 -3.93 -11.80 -5.87
CA ILE A 195 -2.64 -11.17 -5.53
C ILE A 195 -2.83 -10.11 -4.44
N VAL A 196 -3.83 -9.23 -4.59
CA VAL A 196 -4.15 -8.20 -3.58
C VAL A 196 -4.48 -8.83 -2.24
N ALA A 197 -5.33 -9.87 -2.21
CA ALA A 197 -5.70 -10.56 -0.99
C ALA A 197 -4.48 -11.20 -0.30
N VAL A 198 -3.60 -11.85 -1.07
CA VAL A 198 -2.37 -12.46 -0.52
C VAL A 198 -1.41 -11.39 0.01
N GLN A 199 -1.26 -10.25 -0.68
CA GLN A 199 -0.42 -9.15 -0.20
C GLN A 199 -0.97 -8.55 1.11
N CYS A 200 -2.27 -8.28 1.18
CA CYS A 200 -2.90 -7.79 2.42
C CYS A 200 -2.75 -8.80 3.57
N ALA A 201 -2.96 -10.09 3.30
CA ALA A 201 -2.78 -11.14 4.31
C ALA A 201 -1.33 -11.23 4.77
N THR A 202 -0.35 -11.17 3.86
CA THR A 202 1.07 -11.16 4.20
C THR A 202 1.44 -9.97 5.05
N ALA A 203 0.98 -8.76 4.68
CA ALA A 203 1.20 -7.54 5.45
C ALA A 203 0.62 -7.65 6.86
N TRP A 204 -0.59 -8.20 6.97
CA TRP A 204 -1.26 -8.39 8.26
C TRP A 204 -0.51 -9.39 9.14
N ILE A 205 -0.12 -10.55 8.59
CA ILE A 205 0.62 -11.59 9.33
C ILE A 205 1.98 -11.07 9.81
N VAL A 206 2.72 -10.37 8.95
CA VAL A 206 4.03 -9.81 9.33
C VAL A 206 3.87 -8.73 10.41
N ALA A 207 2.92 -7.82 10.24
CA ALA A 207 2.64 -6.77 11.22
C ALA A 207 2.19 -7.37 12.57
N PHE A 208 1.34 -8.41 12.54
CA PHE A 208 0.91 -9.13 13.74
C PHE A 208 2.08 -9.83 14.44
N ALA A 209 2.96 -10.50 13.69
CA ALA A 209 4.14 -11.13 14.24
C ALA A 209 5.08 -10.11 14.90
N VAL A 210 5.31 -8.97 14.26
CA VAL A 210 6.14 -7.89 14.81
C VAL A 210 5.49 -7.30 16.08
N HIS A 211 4.16 -7.06 16.05
CA HIS A 211 3.43 -6.58 17.23
C HIS A 211 3.52 -7.58 18.39
N GLY A 212 3.32 -8.87 18.11
CA GLY A 212 3.43 -9.93 19.12
C GLY A 212 4.82 -10.03 19.76
N VAL A 213 5.87 -9.97 18.94
CA VAL A 213 7.27 -9.95 19.45
C VAL A 213 7.53 -8.73 20.32
N GLY A 214 7.06 -7.54 19.90
CA GLY A 214 7.25 -6.34 20.72
C GLY A 214 6.51 -6.40 22.04
N MET A 215 5.28 -6.92 22.06
CA MET A 215 4.52 -7.13 23.31
C MET A 215 5.25 -8.10 24.26
N MET A 216 5.91 -9.13 23.75
CA MET A 216 6.73 -10.06 24.56
C MET A 216 7.98 -9.37 25.12
N LEU A 217 8.52 -8.36 24.43
CA LEU A 217 9.68 -7.58 24.86
C LEU A 217 9.31 -6.40 25.76
N GLY A 218 7.99 -6.18 26.02
CA GLY A 218 7.50 -5.09 26.88
C GLY A 218 7.53 -3.71 26.21
N LEU A 219 7.43 -3.64 24.86
CA LEU A 219 7.46 -2.41 24.07
C LEU A 219 6.06 -1.83 23.83
#